data_9241b0139acdbf561d37c3dff9f2e495
#
_entry.id   9241b0139acdbf561d37c3dff9f2e495
#
_cell.length_a   1.000
_cell.length_b   1.000
_cell.length_c   1.000
_cell.angle_alpha   90.00
_cell.angle_beta   90.00
_cell.angle_gamma   90.00
#
_symmetry.space_group_name_H-M   'P 1'
#
loop_
_entity.id
_entity.type
_entity.pdbx_description
1 polymer ?
#
loop_
_entity_poly.entity_id
_entity_poly.type
_entity_poly.pdbx_seq_one_letter_code
_entity_poly.pdbx_strand_id
1 'polypeptide(L)'
;MTEISRLRALMDSAQSALFLLQPVRNDQGEITDFRFTIVNKKLATFVDQEPSALLGELHSRWFPTYKTNGIFDHYCRAMTQNEPIKLEHHYNSDGMDRWLTVVADRFGDDLRVTFLDITENKRIQHQLEATIHQIRNSNENLEQFAYIASHDLQEPLRKLQAFGDVLQSQFADSLADGEVDLVRRIQNSAKRMQVLVRDLLTYSRLSTQTEPFENISLARLIKEVLGDLEMSISEKKALVKVSPLPNLLGNPLRLRQLFQNLVANAIKFQKADQKPEIQINARYPEPEELPEELRSQSQRLFLLVEVADNGIGFDEKYKSRIFQPFQRLESRSAYSGTGIGLAVCKKVAEIHGGAIDVSSQVGKGATFKVFLPVYGKNG
;
A
#
# COMPACT_ATOMS: atom_id res chain seq x y z
N MET A 1 -53.54 8.22 -6.68
CA MET A 1 -52.39 9.04 -7.17
C MET A 1 -52.36 8.88 -8.69
N THR A 2 -52.46 9.96 -9.42
CA THR A 2 -52.45 9.93 -10.90
C THR A 2 -51.06 9.54 -11.40
N GLU A 3 -50.94 8.97 -12.60
CA GLU A 3 -49.68 8.59 -13.24
C GLU A 3 -48.67 9.76 -13.30
N ILE A 4 -49.19 10.97 -13.62
CA ILE A 4 -48.42 12.22 -13.59
C ILE A 4 -47.84 12.51 -12.20
N SER A 5 -48.62 12.28 -11.13
CA SER A 5 -48.15 12.50 -9.76
C SER A 5 -47.04 11.52 -9.37
N ARG A 6 -47.08 10.29 -9.90
CA ARG A 6 -46.02 9.28 -9.67
C ARG A 6 -44.72 9.64 -10.40
N LEU A 7 -44.83 10.05 -11.67
CA LEU A 7 -43.68 10.48 -12.46
C LEU A 7 -43.01 11.72 -11.84
N ARG A 8 -43.78 12.68 -11.36
CA ARG A 8 -43.25 13.86 -10.68
C ARG A 8 -42.53 13.52 -9.39
N ALA A 9 -43.11 12.62 -8.58
CA ALA A 9 -42.49 12.15 -7.35
C ALA A 9 -41.18 11.39 -7.62
N LEU A 10 -41.11 10.60 -8.70
CA LEU A 10 -39.90 9.92 -9.12
C LEU A 10 -38.80 10.91 -9.53
N MET A 11 -39.14 11.93 -10.31
CA MET A 11 -38.20 12.98 -10.71
C MET A 11 -37.68 13.79 -9.51
N ASP A 12 -38.54 14.08 -8.55
CA ASP A 12 -38.21 14.84 -7.33
C ASP A 12 -37.36 14.01 -6.34
N SER A 13 -37.43 12.67 -6.40
CA SER A 13 -36.60 11.78 -5.58
C SER A 13 -35.17 11.61 -6.12
N ALA A 14 -34.88 12.07 -7.34
CA ALA A 14 -33.56 11.99 -7.94
C ALA A 14 -32.54 12.83 -7.14
N GLN A 15 -31.33 12.28 -6.96
CA GLN A 15 -30.22 13.00 -6.31
C GLN A 15 -29.62 14.10 -7.23
N SER A 16 -29.79 13.98 -8.54
CA SER A 16 -29.35 14.95 -9.54
C SER A 16 -30.44 15.96 -9.88
N ALA A 17 -30.04 17.16 -10.20
CA ALA A 17 -30.92 18.09 -10.89
C ALA A 17 -31.29 17.51 -12.26
N LEU A 18 -32.60 17.55 -12.60
CA LEU A 18 -33.14 17.06 -13.87
C LEU A 18 -34.13 18.09 -14.42
N PHE A 19 -33.93 18.44 -15.69
CA PHE A 19 -34.81 19.38 -16.36
C PHE A 19 -34.85 19.15 -17.87
N LEU A 20 -35.93 19.57 -18.50
CA LEU A 20 -36.08 19.64 -19.95
C LEU A 20 -36.06 21.08 -20.38
N LEU A 21 -35.39 21.31 -21.50
CA LEU A 21 -35.18 22.60 -22.11
C LEU A 21 -35.67 22.60 -23.56
N GLN A 22 -36.68 23.45 -23.88
CA GLN A 22 -37.11 23.67 -25.21
C GLN A 22 -36.19 24.69 -25.89
N PRO A 23 -35.65 24.43 -27.10
CA PRO A 23 -34.81 25.38 -27.81
C PRO A 23 -35.62 26.60 -28.29
N VAL A 24 -35.11 27.80 -28.00
CA VAL A 24 -35.61 29.06 -28.52
C VAL A 24 -34.79 29.42 -29.75
N ARG A 25 -35.49 29.69 -30.90
CA ARG A 25 -34.84 29.93 -32.18
C ARG A 25 -35.13 31.35 -32.69
N ASN A 26 -34.18 31.89 -33.46
CA ASN A 26 -34.36 33.11 -34.22
C ASN A 26 -35.10 32.82 -35.53
N ASP A 27 -35.38 33.88 -36.31
CA ASP A 27 -36.06 33.81 -37.63
C ASP A 27 -35.26 32.99 -38.67
N GLN A 28 -33.96 32.75 -38.43
CA GLN A 28 -33.09 31.94 -39.28
C GLN A 28 -33.04 30.45 -38.84
N GLY A 29 -33.78 30.10 -37.77
CA GLY A 29 -33.85 28.75 -37.23
C GLY A 29 -32.70 28.37 -36.28
N GLU A 30 -31.78 29.29 -35.99
CA GLU A 30 -30.67 29.05 -35.09
C GLU A 30 -31.10 29.10 -33.61
N ILE A 31 -30.56 28.23 -32.78
CA ILE A 31 -30.84 28.23 -31.35
C ILE A 31 -30.15 29.42 -30.70
N THR A 32 -30.93 30.29 -30.06
CA THR A 32 -30.41 31.48 -29.37
C THR A 32 -30.46 31.37 -27.85
N ASP A 33 -31.33 30.50 -27.32
CA ASP A 33 -31.46 30.21 -25.90
C ASP A 33 -32.24 28.90 -25.69
N PHE A 34 -32.48 28.55 -24.46
CA PHE A 34 -33.32 27.43 -24.04
C PHE A 34 -34.35 27.89 -23.00
N ARG A 35 -35.54 27.26 -22.98
CA ARG A 35 -36.63 27.54 -22.04
C ARG A 35 -36.93 26.32 -21.21
N PHE A 36 -37.07 26.46 -19.89
CA PHE A 36 -37.45 25.38 -19.01
C PHE A 36 -38.89 24.92 -19.27
N THR A 37 -39.08 23.66 -19.61
CA THR A 37 -40.39 23.02 -19.79
C THR A 37 -40.72 22.08 -18.64
N ILE A 38 -39.72 21.40 -18.08
CA ILE A 38 -39.82 20.54 -16.89
C ILE A 38 -38.62 20.82 -15.99
N VAL A 39 -38.85 20.85 -14.67
CA VAL A 39 -37.82 20.99 -13.66
C VAL A 39 -38.15 20.13 -12.44
N ASN A 40 -37.18 19.49 -11.82
CA ASN A 40 -37.36 18.81 -10.56
C ASN A 40 -36.97 19.70 -9.36
N LYS A 41 -37.37 19.28 -8.17
CA LYS A 41 -37.06 20.00 -6.91
C LYS A 41 -35.57 20.22 -6.71
N LYS A 42 -34.71 19.29 -7.20
CA LYS A 42 -33.27 19.39 -6.99
C LYS A 42 -32.64 20.57 -7.75
N LEU A 43 -33.12 20.85 -9.00
CA LEU A 43 -32.72 22.06 -9.73
C LEU A 43 -33.16 23.30 -9.00
N ALA A 44 -34.42 23.34 -8.60
CA ALA A 44 -35.01 24.48 -7.91
C ALA A 44 -34.26 24.82 -6.61
N THR A 45 -33.94 23.79 -5.79
CA THR A 45 -33.12 23.95 -4.60
C THR A 45 -31.69 24.44 -4.91
N PHE A 46 -31.12 24.03 -6.05
CA PHE A 46 -29.78 24.47 -6.45
C PHE A 46 -29.70 25.97 -6.73
N VAL A 47 -30.79 26.57 -7.25
CA VAL A 47 -30.90 28.01 -7.48
C VAL A 47 -31.71 28.77 -6.42
N ASP A 48 -31.97 28.10 -5.28
CA ASP A 48 -32.74 28.66 -4.16
C ASP A 48 -34.12 29.22 -4.54
N GLN A 49 -34.88 28.45 -5.35
CA GLN A 49 -36.20 28.81 -5.85
C GLN A 49 -37.19 27.66 -5.76
N GLU A 50 -38.47 27.97 -6.01
CA GLU A 50 -39.48 26.94 -6.23
C GLU A 50 -39.51 26.52 -7.72
N PRO A 51 -39.86 25.26 -8.04
CA PRO A 51 -39.92 24.77 -9.42
C PRO A 51 -40.77 25.62 -10.37
N SER A 52 -41.87 26.21 -9.84
CA SER A 52 -42.76 27.08 -10.59
C SER A 52 -42.12 28.39 -11.08
N ALA A 53 -41.10 28.86 -10.40
CA ALA A 53 -40.40 30.09 -10.77
C ALA A 53 -39.49 29.90 -12.01
N LEU A 54 -39.04 28.66 -12.28
CA LEU A 54 -38.19 28.37 -13.43
C LEU A 54 -39.00 28.00 -14.66
N LEU A 55 -40.17 27.40 -14.49
CA LEU A 55 -41.02 26.95 -15.63
C LEU A 55 -41.41 28.08 -16.54
N GLY A 56 -41.12 27.94 -17.85
CA GLY A 56 -41.40 28.92 -18.88
C GLY A 56 -40.35 30.03 -19.00
N GLU A 57 -39.41 30.14 -18.08
CA GLU A 57 -38.33 31.10 -18.11
C GLU A 57 -37.17 30.65 -19.00
N LEU A 58 -36.35 31.61 -19.46
CA LEU A 58 -35.15 31.33 -20.24
C LEU A 58 -34.04 30.80 -19.34
N HIS A 59 -33.25 29.84 -19.84
CA HIS A 59 -32.10 29.28 -19.13
C HIS A 59 -31.05 30.36 -18.81
N SER A 60 -30.81 31.29 -19.75
CA SER A 60 -29.88 32.42 -19.57
C SER A 60 -30.25 33.38 -18.44
N ARG A 61 -31.52 33.39 -18.00
CA ARG A 61 -31.96 34.22 -16.88
C ARG A 61 -31.43 33.70 -15.54
N TRP A 62 -31.34 32.37 -15.38
CA TRP A 62 -30.94 31.72 -14.16
C TRP A 62 -29.45 31.32 -14.16
N PHE A 63 -28.87 31.14 -15.33
CA PHE A 63 -27.47 30.78 -15.56
C PHE A 63 -26.86 31.73 -16.63
N PRO A 64 -26.67 33.02 -16.32
CA PRO A 64 -26.28 34.03 -17.32
C PRO A 64 -24.97 33.68 -18.04
N THR A 65 -24.01 33.10 -17.31
CA THR A 65 -22.68 32.77 -17.85
C THR A 65 -22.66 31.55 -18.75
N TYR A 66 -23.73 30.74 -18.83
CA TYR A 66 -23.73 29.50 -19.62
C TYR A 66 -23.47 29.72 -21.11
N LYS A 67 -23.78 30.94 -21.64
CA LYS A 67 -23.49 31.33 -23.04
C LYS A 67 -22.01 31.62 -23.30
N THR A 68 -21.26 31.95 -22.25
CA THR A 68 -19.84 32.34 -22.35
C THR A 68 -18.88 31.30 -21.85
N ASN A 69 -19.35 30.33 -21.03
CA ASN A 69 -18.53 29.26 -20.45
C ASN A 69 -18.50 27.97 -21.27
N GLY A 70 -19.06 27.96 -22.47
CA GLY A 70 -19.07 26.83 -23.41
C GLY A 70 -20.21 25.82 -23.22
N ILE A 71 -21.02 25.91 -22.16
CA ILE A 71 -22.16 25.00 -21.94
C ILE A 71 -23.21 25.14 -23.02
N PHE A 72 -23.49 26.38 -23.46
CA PHE A 72 -24.45 26.66 -24.54
C PHE A 72 -24.08 25.93 -25.83
N ASP A 73 -22.83 25.99 -26.26
CA ASP A 73 -22.34 25.31 -27.47
C ASP A 73 -22.50 23.80 -27.38
N HIS A 74 -22.25 23.25 -26.18
CA HIS A 74 -22.49 21.84 -25.90
C HIS A 74 -23.97 21.48 -26.03
N TYR A 75 -24.88 22.30 -25.49
CA TYR A 75 -26.33 22.08 -25.58
C TYR A 75 -26.83 22.17 -27.03
N CYS A 76 -26.33 23.14 -27.80
CA CYS A 76 -26.62 23.26 -29.21
C CYS A 76 -26.17 22.02 -30.01
N ARG A 77 -24.98 21.50 -29.75
CA ARG A 77 -24.49 20.27 -30.39
C ARG A 77 -25.35 19.05 -30.03
N ALA A 78 -25.71 18.89 -28.75
CA ALA A 78 -26.58 17.79 -28.34
C ALA A 78 -27.94 17.82 -29.09
N MET A 79 -28.50 19.00 -29.30
CA MET A 79 -29.78 19.17 -30.04
C MET A 79 -29.64 18.98 -31.56
N THR A 80 -28.58 19.48 -32.17
CA THR A 80 -28.44 19.51 -33.64
C THR A 80 -27.79 18.25 -34.19
N GLN A 81 -26.82 17.70 -33.50
CA GLN A 81 -26.03 16.53 -33.92
C GLN A 81 -26.49 15.23 -33.27
N ASN A 82 -27.42 15.30 -32.30
CA ASN A 82 -27.90 14.17 -31.51
C ASN A 82 -26.75 13.41 -30.79
N GLU A 83 -25.71 14.13 -30.37
CA GLU A 83 -24.59 13.61 -29.63
C GLU A 83 -24.80 13.84 -28.12
N PRO A 84 -24.96 12.78 -27.30
CA PRO A 84 -25.03 12.94 -25.86
C PRO A 84 -23.74 13.54 -25.31
N ILE A 85 -23.87 14.48 -24.39
CA ILE A 85 -22.77 15.17 -23.76
C ILE A 85 -22.64 14.68 -22.33
N LYS A 86 -21.42 14.39 -21.90
CA LYS A 86 -21.07 14.17 -20.50
C LYS A 86 -19.76 14.90 -20.23
N LEU A 87 -19.80 15.86 -19.32
CA LEU A 87 -18.62 16.63 -18.93
C LEU A 87 -18.66 16.99 -17.44
N GLU A 88 -17.48 17.18 -16.86
CA GLU A 88 -17.32 17.83 -15.57
C GLU A 88 -17.04 19.31 -15.81
N HIS A 89 -17.80 20.16 -15.14
CA HIS A 89 -17.71 21.61 -15.28
C HIS A 89 -17.54 22.29 -13.93
N HIS A 90 -16.54 23.16 -13.82
CA HIS A 90 -16.36 24.01 -12.66
C HIS A 90 -17.18 25.30 -12.86
N TYR A 91 -18.35 25.35 -12.23
CA TYR A 91 -19.23 26.51 -12.28
C TYR A 91 -18.79 27.52 -11.19
N ASN A 92 -17.94 28.46 -11.60
CA ASN A 92 -17.43 29.53 -10.72
C ASN A 92 -17.97 30.89 -11.22
N SER A 93 -19.27 31.08 -11.06
CA SER A 93 -19.98 32.27 -11.58
C SER A 93 -21.29 32.44 -10.81
N ASP A 94 -21.90 33.62 -10.96
CA ASP A 94 -23.24 33.93 -10.43
C ASP A 94 -23.34 33.72 -8.90
N GLY A 95 -22.22 33.94 -8.18
CA GLY A 95 -22.15 33.74 -6.73
C GLY A 95 -22.05 32.28 -6.28
N MET A 96 -21.91 31.33 -7.21
CA MET A 96 -21.74 29.90 -6.95
C MET A 96 -20.33 29.46 -7.33
N ASP A 97 -19.74 28.59 -6.50
CA ASP A 97 -18.49 27.89 -6.74
C ASP A 97 -18.74 26.38 -6.57
N ARG A 98 -19.05 25.70 -7.69
CA ARG A 98 -19.50 24.32 -7.69
C ARG A 98 -18.87 23.51 -8.81
N TRP A 99 -18.51 22.26 -8.52
CA TRP A 99 -18.16 21.28 -9.52
C TRP A 99 -19.40 20.46 -9.88
N LEU A 100 -19.75 20.44 -11.16
CA LEU A 100 -20.93 19.75 -11.65
C LEU A 100 -20.54 18.69 -12.69
N THR A 101 -21.09 17.49 -12.56
CA THR A 101 -21.12 16.55 -13.69
C THR A 101 -22.39 16.81 -14.46
N VAL A 102 -22.27 17.31 -15.68
CA VAL A 102 -23.40 17.65 -16.56
C VAL A 102 -23.54 16.57 -17.63
N VAL A 103 -24.76 16.08 -17.80
CA VAL A 103 -25.14 15.20 -18.91
C VAL A 103 -26.30 15.86 -19.64
N ALA A 104 -26.17 15.99 -20.97
CA ALA A 104 -27.22 16.53 -21.81
C ALA A 104 -27.41 15.68 -23.07
N ASP A 105 -28.65 15.35 -23.39
CA ASP A 105 -29.02 14.60 -24.58
C ASP A 105 -30.37 15.06 -25.15
N ARG A 106 -30.58 14.83 -26.44
CA ARG A 106 -31.84 15.15 -27.11
C ARG A 106 -32.94 14.20 -26.67
N PHE A 107 -34.07 14.74 -26.25
CA PHE A 107 -35.27 14.01 -25.87
C PHE A 107 -36.47 14.54 -26.65
N GLY A 108 -36.77 13.91 -27.79
CA GLY A 108 -37.77 14.42 -28.74
C GLY A 108 -37.33 15.76 -29.34
N ASP A 109 -38.14 16.81 -29.14
CA ASP A 109 -37.84 18.19 -29.56
C ASP A 109 -37.19 19.03 -28.44
N ASP A 110 -37.02 18.46 -27.26
CA ASP A 110 -36.41 19.10 -26.11
C ASP A 110 -34.99 18.56 -25.84
N LEU A 111 -34.21 19.31 -25.06
CA LEU A 111 -32.93 18.89 -24.49
C LEU A 111 -33.18 18.41 -23.05
N ARG A 112 -32.87 17.19 -22.78
CA ARG A 112 -32.82 16.67 -21.39
C ARG A 112 -31.45 16.99 -20.81
N VAL A 113 -31.44 17.62 -19.65
CA VAL A 113 -30.23 17.91 -18.93
C VAL A 113 -30.33 17.35 -17.52
N THR A 114 -29.27 16.70 -17.08
CA THR A 114 -29.07 16.34 -15.69
C THR A 114 -27.72 16.85 -15.21
N PHE A 115 -27.65 17.34 -13.99
CA PHE A 115 -26.36 17.57 -13.36
C PHE A 115 -26.35 17.08 -11.92
N LEU A 116 -25.16 16.69 -11.48
CA LEU A 116 -24.87 16.29 -10.12
C LEU A 116 -23.79 17.20 -9.56
N ASP A 117 -24.03 17.76 -8.38
CA ASP A 117 -23.01 18.50 -7.64
C ASP A 117 -21.99 17.51 -7.06
N ILE A 118 -20.75 17.60 -7.54
CA ILE A 118 -19.61 16.78 -7.12
C ILE A 118 -18.56 17.58 -6.36
N THR A 119 -18.91 18.78 -5.87
CA THR A 119 -17.99 19.70 -5.20
C THR A 119 -17.33 19.03 -3.99
N GLU A 120 -18.12 18.36 -3.16
CA GLU A 120 -17.59 17.65 -1.98
C GLU A 120 -16.67 16.49 -2.38
N ASN A 121 -17.04 15.74 -3.40
CA ASN A 121 -16.19 14.66 -3.92
C ASN A 121 -14.83 15.20 -4.43
N LYS A 122 -14.84 16.31 -5.17
CA LYS A 122 -13.61 16.98 -5.63
C LYS A 122 -12.77 17.49 -4.48
N ARG A 123 -13.41 18.07 -3.46
CA ARG A 123 -12.71 18.53 -2.25
C ARG A 123 -12.03 17.39 -1.51
N ILE A 124 -12.74 16.29 -1.30
CA ILE A 124 -12.19 15.09 -0.66
C ILE A 124 -11.03 14.51 -1.50
N GLN A 125 -11.20 14.46 -2.82
CA GLN A 125 -10.15 13.99 -3.73
C GLN A 125 -8.88 14.84 -3.60
N HIS A 126 -8.99 16.16 -3.69
CA HIS A 126 -7.83 17.06 -3.55
C HIS A 126 -7.17 16.95 -2.16
N GLN A 127 -7.99 16.82 -1.11
CA GLN A 127 -7.47 16.65 0.25
C GLN A 127 -6.71 15.32 0.39
N LEU A 128 -7.22 14.25 -0.20
CA LEU A 128 -6.56 12.94 -0.23
C LEU A 128 -5.24 13.00 -1.00
N GLU A 129 -5.23 13.62 -2.18
CA GLU A 129 -4.01 13.81 -2.99
C GLU A 129 -2.94 14.60 -2.23
N ALA A 130 -3.34 15.72 -1.59
CA ALA A 130 -2.43 16.53 -0.76
C ALA A 130 -1.87 15.70 0.42
N THR A 131 -2.70 14.92 1.09
CA THR A 131 -2.29 14.06 2.21
C THR A 131 -1.31 12.97 1.75
N ILE A 132 -1.58 12.32 0.62
CA ILE A 132 -0.68 11.32 0.03
C ILE A 132 0.67 11.96 -0.29
N HIS A 133 0.68 13.15 -0.88
CA HIS A 133 1.91 13.87 -1.20
C HIS A 133 2.71 14.23 0.07
N GLN A 134 2.03 14.69 1.11
CA GLN A 134 2.65 15.01 2.40
C GLN A 134 3.27 13.76 3.06
N ILE A 135 2.57 12.62 3.04
CA ILE A 135 3.08 11.36 3.59
C ILE A 135 4.31 10.89 2.81
N ARG A 136 4.30 10.98 1.47
CA ARG A 136 5.45 10.62 0.63
C ARG A 136 6.67 11.47 0.96
N ASN A 137 6.53 12.79 0.99
CA ASN A 137 7.62 13.70 1.31
C ASN A 137 8.19 13.45 2.72
N SER A 138 7.31 13.21 3.70
CA SER A 138 7.75 12.87 5.07
C SER A 138 8.53 11.56 5.11
N ASN A 139 8.10 10.56 4.35
CA ASN A 139 8.78 9.27 4.27
C ASN A 139 10.15 9.39 3.59
N GLU A 140 10.25 10.13 2.49
CA GLU A 140 11.51 10.40 1.78
C GLU A 140 12.51 11.14 2.67
N ASN A 141 12.05 12.16 3.42
CA ASN A 141 12.88 12.89 4.36
C ASN A 141 13.39 12.00 5.49
N LEU A 142 12.53 11.13 6.03
CA LEU A 142 12.92 10.17 7.07
C LEU A 142 13.98 9.19 6.57
N GLU A 143 13.86 8.72 5.33
CA GLU A 143 14.85 7.84 4.71
C GLU A 143 16.19 8.53 4.47
N GLN A 144 16.15 9.74 3.94
CA GLN A 144 17.36 10.54 3.74
C GLN A 144 18.06 10.81 5.08
N PHE A 145 17.30 11.15 6.12
CA PHE A 145 17.86 11.31 7.47
C PHE A 145 18.48 10.01 7.98
N ALA A 146 17.78 8.88 7.86
CA ALA A 146 18.30 7.57 8.27
C ALA A 146 19.58 7.19 7.51
N TYR A 147 19.65 7.52 6.21
CA TYR A 147 20.83 7.28 5.39
C TYR A 147 22.04 8.09 5.86
N ILE A 148 21.88 9.42 6.01
CA ILE A 148 22.96 10.33 6.42
C ILE A 148 23.45 9.96 7.83
N ALA A 149 22.52 9.81 8.79
CA ALA A 149 22.87 9.45 10.16
C ALA A 149 23.61 8.10 10.23
N SER A 150 23.20 7.14 9.41
CA SER A 150 23.84 5.83 9.36
C SER A 150 25.26 5.87 8.76
N HIS A 151 25.45 6.64 7.69
CA HIS A 151 26.77 6.85 7.10
C HIS A 151 27.72 7.48 8.14
N ASP A 152 27.27 8.52 8.82
CA ASP A 152 28.08 9.24 9.81
C ASP A 152 28.36 8.42 11.06
N LEU A 153 27.53 7.42 11.36
CA LEU A 153 27.80 6.44 12.44
C LEU A 153 28.75 5.32 12.00
N GLN A 154 28.76 4.93 10.73
CA GLN A 154 29.65 3.86 10.25
C GLN A 154 31.12 4.23 10.28
N GLU A 155 31.49 5.47 9.97
CA GLU A 155 32.87 5.94 9.92
C GLU A 155 33.58 5.85 11.29
N PRO A 156 33.04 6.43 12.40
CA PRO A 156 33.67 6.31 13.72
C PRO A 156 33.73 4.87 14.22
N LEU A 157 32.72 4.05 13.91
CA LEU A 157 32.74 2.64 14.28
C LEU A 157 33.85 1.86 13.55
N ARG A 158 34.10 2.17 12.29
CA ARG A 158 35.22 1.61 11.52
C ARG A 158 36.58 2.01 12.11
N LYS A 159 36.74 3.26 12.54
CA LYS A 159 37.94 3.75 13.21
C LYS A 159 38.16 3.04 14.55
N LEU A 160 37.12 2.84 15.34
CA LEU A 160 37.19 2.11 16.60
C LEU A 160 37.67 0.66 16.41
N GLN A 161 37.19 -0.02 15.37
CA GLN A 161 37.67 -1.37 15.02
C GLN A 161 39.15 -1.36 14.62
N ALA A 162 39.53 -0.46 13.70
CA ALA A 162 40.91 -0.34 13.26
C ALA A 162 41.88 -0.07 14.41
N PHE A 163 41.52 0.82 15.35
CA PHE A 163 42.35 1.07 16.53
C PHE A 163 42.44 -0.16 17.45
N GLY A 164 41.34 -0.88 17.61
CA GLY A 164 41.35 -2.13 18.36
C GLY A 164 42.25 -3.22 17.74
N ASP A 165 42.23 -3.33 16.41
CA ASP A 165 43.08 -4.25 15.64
C ASP A 165 44.59 -3.87 15.81
N VAL A 166 44.91 -2.58 15.74
CA VAL A 166 46.26 -2.07 15.98
C VAL A 166 46.71 -2.36 17.38
N LEU A 167 45.87 -2.12 18.43
CA LEU A 167 46.19 -2.44 19.83
C LEU A 167 46.47 -3.93 20.02
N GLN A 168 45.63 -4.79 19.43
CA GLN A 168 45.85 -6.25 19.53
C GLN A 168 47.09 -6.73 18.78
N SER A 169 47.42 -6.15 17.60
CA SER A 169 48.55 -6.61 16.81
C SER A 169 49.90 -6.05 17.24
N GLN A 170 49.95 -4.79 17.68
CA GLN A 170 51.21 -4.12 18.03
C GLN A 170 51.59 -4.24 19.50
N PHE A 171 50.62 -4.43 20.40
CA PHE A 171 50.81 -4.44 21.84
C PHE A 171 50.38 -5.77 22.48
N ALA A 172 50.18 -6.84 21.70
CA ALA A 172 49.73 -8.14 22.19
C ALA A 172 50.60 -8.66 23.37
N ASP A 173 51.91 -8.51 23.26
CA ASP A 173 52.87 -8.97 24.27
C ASP A 173 53.00 -8.03 25.50
N SER A 174 52.45 -6.81 25.40
CA SER A 174 52.54 -5.80 26.45
C SER A 174 51.24 -5.59 27.24
N LEU A 175 50.12 -6.10 26.74
CA LEU A 175 48.80 -5.99 27.37
C LEU A 175 48.59 -7.16 28.36
N ALA A 176 48.10 -6.83 29.56
CA ALA A 176 47.64 -7.85 30.50
C ALA A 176 46.33 -8.51 29.95
N ASP A 177 46.06 -9.75 30.38
CA ASP A 177 44.87 -10.52 29.94
C ASP A 177 43.55 -9.73 30.10
N GLY A 178 43.44 -8.95 31.17
CA GLY A 178 42.27 -8.09 31.41
C GLY A 178 42.10 -6.93 30.40
N GLU A 179 43.21 -6.38 29.90
CA GLU A 179 43.22 -5.31 28.91
C GLU A 179 42.87 -5.84 27.51
N VAL A 180 43.39 -7.04 27.17
CA VAL A 180 43.00 -7.75 25.93
C VAL A 180 41.50 -8.05 25.90
N ASP A 181 40.93 -8.52 27.03
CA ASP A 181 39.48 -8.76 27.11
C ASP A 181 38.68 -7.46 26.95
N LEU A 182 39.16 -6.33 27.53
CA LEU A 182 38.50 -5.04 27.38
C LEU A 182 38.50 -4.54 25.91
N VAL A 183 39.64 -4.61 25.22
CA VAL A 183 39.75 -4.27 23.79
C VAL A 183 38.80 -5.14 22.94
N ARG A 184 38.77 -6.46 23.21
CA ARG A 184 37.85 -7.38 22.52
C ARG A 184 36.39 -7.02 22.75
N ARG A 185 35.98 -6.62 23.95
CA ARG A 185 34.61 -6.17 24.28
C ARG A 185 34.25 -4.89 23.52
N ILE A 186 35.19 -3.93 23.41
CA ILE A 186 34.99 -2.68 22.64
C ILE A 186 34.79 -3.02 21.15
N GLN A 187 35.67 -3.81 20.56
CA GLN A 187 35.57 -4.24 19.16
C GLN A 187 34.27 -4.97 18.88
N ASN A 188 33.87 -5.91 19.71
CA ASN A 188 32.61 -6.63 19.61
C ASN A 188 31.40 -5.67 19.69
N SER A 189 31.50 -4.61 20.49
CA SER A 189 30.44 -3.61 20.60
C SER A 189 30.37 -2.72 19.35
N ALA A 190 31.51 -2.29 18.82
CA ALA A 190 31.60 -1.54 17.57
C ALA A 190 31.06 -2.37 16.38
N LYS A 191 31.45 -3.64 16.27
CA LYS A 191 30.95 -4.56 15.24
C LYS A 191 29.43 -4.74 15.31
N ARG A 192 28.87 -4.89 16.51
CA ARG A 192 27.42 -4.96 16.71
C ARG A 192 26.70 -3.69 16.25
N MET A 193 27.25 -2.51 16.60
CA MET A 193 26.68 -1.23 16.15
C MET A 193 26.71 -1.09 14.64
N GLN A 194 27.78 -1.51 13.96
CA GLN A 194 27.84 -1.52 12.50
C GLN A 194 26.75 -2.38 11.88
N VAL A 195 26.51 -3.59 12.41
CA VAL A 195 25.44 -4.47 11.93
C VAL A 195 24.06 -3.81 12.15
N LEU A 196 23.82 -3.21 13.32
CA LEU A 196 22.56 -2.51 13.60
C LEU A 196 22.31 -1.35 12.62
N VAL A 197 23.32 -0.53 12.35
CA VAL A 197 23.24 0.59 11.40
C VAL A 197 22.97 0.10 9.98
N ARG A 198 23.65 -0.98 9.56
CA ARG A 198 23.43 -1.59 8.23
C ARG A 198 22.02 -2.15 8.09
N ASP A 199 21.54 -2.86 9.11
CA ASP A 199 20.20 -3.44 9.09
C ASP A 199 19.12 -2.36 9.09
N LEU A 200 19.31 -1.25 9.83
CA LEU A 200 18.43 -0.09 9.82
C LEU A 200 18.34 0.54 8.44
N LEU A 201 19.49 0.75 7.79
CA LEU A 201 19.54 1.25 6.40
C LEU A 201 18.80 0.34 5.43
N THR A 202 19.01 -0.96 5.56
CA THR A 202 18.33 -1.95 4.72
C THR A 202 16.82 -1.88 4.92
N TYR A 203 16.36 -1.81 6.17
CA TYR A 203 14.94 -1.67 6.51
C TYR A 203 14.33 -0.38 5.96
N SER A 204 15.03 0.75 6.09
CA SER A 204 14.59 2.06 5.56
C SER A 204 14.42 2.03 4.04
N ARG A 205 15.38 1.48 3.29
CA ARG A 205 15.35 1.39 1.83
C ARG A 205 14.29 0.45 1.26
N LEU A 206 13.72 -0.43 2.07
CA LEU A 206 12.66 -1.33 1.60
C LEU A 206 11.43 -0.60 1.10
N SER A 207 11.16 0.61 1.57
CA SER A 207 9.95 1.37 1.25
C SER A 207 10.00 2.14 -0.07
N THR A 208 11.19 2.47 -0.58
CA THR A 208 11.36 3.41 -1.72
C THR A 208 11.82 2.78 -3.02
N GLN A 209 12.54 1.67 -2.98
CA GLN A 209 13.03 1.04 -4.22
C GLN A 209 11.95 0.15 -4.83
N THR A 210 11.29 0.64 -5.85
CA THR A 210 10.37 -0.12 -6.72
C THR A 210 11.17 -0.87 -7.78
N GLU A 211 11.74 -2.00 -7.41
CA GLU A 211 12.27 -2.93 -8.40
C GLU A 211 11.12 -3.74 -9.05
N PRO A 212 11.19 -4.04 -10.34
CA PRO A 212 10.13 -4.75 -11.05
C PRO A 212 9.91 -6.15 -10.46
N PHE A 213 8.66 -6.60 -10.47
CA PHE A 213 8.31 -7.96 -10.16
C PHE A 213 8.54 -8.84 -11.38
N GLU A 214 9.11 -10.02 -11.16
CA GLU A 214 9.36 -11.01 -12.20
C GLU A 214 8.86 -12.40 -11.80
N ASN A 215 8.73 -13.32 -12.75
CA ASN A 215 8.32 -14.68 -12.47
C ASN A 215 9.50 -15.47 -11.88
N ILE A 216 9.39 -15.81 -10.59
CA ILE A 216 10.45 -16.42 -9.78
C ILE A 216 10.15 -17.89 -9.55
N SER A 217 11.14 -18.74 -9.79
CA SER A 217 11.11 -20.11 -9.26
C SER A 217 11.47 -20.10 -7.78
N LEU A 218 10.45 -20.24 -6.93
CA LEU A 218 10.67 -20.26 -5.47
C LEU A 218 11.57 -21.42 -5.04
N ALA A 219 11.50 -22.57 -5.74
CA ALA A 219 12.39 -23.70 -5.49
C ALA A 219 13.86 -23.34 -5.73
N ARG A 220 14.17 -22.63 -6.81
CA ARG A 220 15.53 -22.15 -7.11
C ARG A 220 15.99 -21.14 -6.07
N LEU A 221 15.15 -20.17 -5.72
CA LEU A 221 15.45 -19.13 -4.75
C LEU A 221 15.76 -19.74 -3.37
N ILE A 222 14.95 -20.68 -2.88
CA ILE A 222 15.21 -21.38 -1.62
C ILE A 222 16.52 -22.19 -1.69
N LYS A 223 16.79 -22.86 -2.80
CA LYS A 223 18.07 -23.57 -2.98
C LYS A 223 19.28 -22.65 -2.87
N GLU A 224 19.21 -21.45 -3.45
CA GLU A 224 20.25 -20.43 -3.34
C GLU A 224 20.41 -19.94 -1.90
N VAL A 225 19.29 -19.68 -1.18
CA VAL A 225 19.33 -19.32 0.25
C VAL A 225 19.97 -20.39 1.11
N LEU A 226 19.66 -21.66 0.85
CA LEU A 226 20.27 -22.77 1.59
C LEU A 226 21.78 -22.89 1.27
N GLY A 227 22.20 -22.60 0.05
CA GLY A 227 23.62 -22.51 -0.32
C GLY A 227 24.37 -21.42 0.45
N ASP A 228 23.76 -20.23 0.59
CA ASP A 228 24.37 -19.14 1.39
C ASP A 228 24.52 -19.50 2.87
N LEU A 229 23.66 -20.39 3.39
CA LEU A 229 23.64 -20.81 4.79
C LEU A 229 24.33 -22.17 5.01
N GLU A 230 24.99 -22.75 4.00
CA GLU A 230 25.57 -24.10 4.04
C GLU A 230 26.53 -24.31 5.22
N MET A 231 27.38 -23.33 5.50
CA MET A 231 28.32 -23.43 6.65
C MET A 231 27.54 -23.52 7.97
N SER A 232 26.53 -22.65 8.15
CA SER A 232 25.72 -22.66 9.39
C SER A 232 24.91 -23.96 9.55
N ILE A 233 24.37 -24.45 8.42
CA ILE A 233 23.64 -25.74 8.37
C ILE A 233 24.57 -26.90 8.77
N SER A 234 25.78 -26.91 8.21
CA SER A 234 26.78 -27.96 8.49
C SER A 234 27.29 -27.93 9.96
N GLU A 235 27.66 -26.73 10.44
CA GLU A 235 28.12 -26.55 11.82
C GLU A 235 27.08 -26.98 12.84
N LYS A 236 25.84 -26.68 12.63
CA LYS A 236 24.72 -27.03 13.51
C LYS A 236 24.11 -28.39 13.22
N LYS A 237 24.58 -29.07 12.16
CA LYS A 237 24.06 -30.36 11.67
C LYS A 237 22.54 -30.29 11.45
N ALA A 238 22.05 -29.14 10.92
CA ALA A 238 20.64 -28.90 10.71
C ALA A 238 20.10 -29.79 9.58
N LEU A 239 18.90 -30.35 9.78
CA LEU A 239 18.17 -31.07 8.73
C LEU A 239 17.14 -30.17 8.11
N VAL A 240 17.28 -29.87 6.79
CA VAL A 240 16.35 -29.03 6.07
C VAL A 240 15.58 -29.88 5.06
N LYS A 241 14.25 -29.87 5.15
CA LYS A 241 13.33 -30.53 4.21
C LYS A 241 12.55 -29.48 3.46
N VAL A 242 12.56 -29.57 2.13
CA VAL A 242 11.85 -28.63 1.24
C VAL A 242 10.86 -29.42 0.38
N SER A 243 9.58 -29.11 0.48
CA SER A 243 8.53 -29.64 -0.38
C SER A 243 8.58 -28.99 -1.77
N PRO A 244 7.86 -29.51 -2.78
CA PRO A 244 7.70 -28.83 -4.06
C PRO A 244 7.18 -27.42 -3.89
N LEU A 245 7.85 -26.42 -4.50
CA LEU A 245 7.52 -25.01 -4.41
C LEU A 245 7.14 -24.47 -5.80
N PRO A 246 6.00 -23.79 -5.93
CA PRO A 246 5.56 -23.24 -7.21
C PRO A 246 6.35 -21.97 -7.58
N ASN A 247 6.16 -21.53 -8.83
CA ASN A 247 6.61 -20.21 -9.26
C ASN A 247 5.64 -19.14 -8.79
N LEU A 248 6.12 -17.92 -8.54
CA LEU A 248 5.32 -16.77 -8.19
C LEU A 248 5.89 -15.49 -8.82
N LEU A 249 5.06 -14.46 -8.95
CA LEU A 249 5.48 -13.14 -9.38
C LEU A 249 5.94 -12.34 -8.14
N GLY A 250 7.16 -11.83 -8.16
CA GLY A 250 7.72 -11.09 -7.04
C GLY A 250 9.08 -10.49 -7.32
N ASN A 251 9.65 -9.82 -6.34
CA ASN A 251 11.01 -9.31 -6.38
C ASN A 251 11.98 -10.37 -5.82
N PRO A 252 12.93 -10.91 -6.62
CA PRO A 252 13.79 -12.01 -6.20
C PRO A 252 14.72 -11.63 -5.05
N LEU A 253 15.27 -10.41 -5.06
CA LEU A 253 16.18 -9.94 -4.03
C LEU A 253 15.47 -9.83 -2.67
N ARG A 254 14.27 -9.28 -2.67
CA ARG A 254 13.45 -9.10 -1.47
C ARG A 254 12.99 -10.44 -0.88
N LEU A 255 12.49 -11.35 -1.74
CA LEU A 255 12.06 -12.66 -1.31
C LEU A 255 13.24 -13.50 -0.81
N ARG A 256 14.42 -13.41 -1.47
CA ARG A 256 15.66 -14.04 -0.96
C ARG A 256 15.99 -13.55 0.45
N GLN A 257 15.95 -12.25 0.69
CA GLN A 257 16.20 -11.66 2.01
C GLN A 257 15.18 -12.15 3.06
N LEU A 258 13.90 -12.24 2.71
CA LEU A 258 12.85 -12.75 3.58
C LEU A 258 13.15 -14.19 4.00
N PHE A 259 13.34 -15.08 3.05
CA PHE A 259 13.57 -16.51 3.35
C PHE A 259 14.93 -16.74 4.03
N GLN A 260 15.96 -15.99 3.69
CA GLN A 260 17.25 -16.04 4.36
C GLN A 260 17.10 -15.66 5.84
N ASN A 261 16.35 -14.64 6.18
CA ASN A 261 16.06 -14.25 7.56
C ASN A 261 15.30 -15.35 8.32
N LEU A 262 14.27 -15.95 7.70
CA LEU A 262 13.48 -17.00 8.35
C LEU A 262 14.31 -18.28 8.59
N VAL A 263 15.05 -18.73 7.57
CA VAL A 263 15.89 -19.94 7.70
C VAL A 263 17.06 -19.72 8.68
N ALA A 264 17.70 -18.55 8.62
CA ALA A 264 18.76 -18.20 9.58
C ALA A 264 18.24 -18.16 11.04
N ASN A 265 17.02 -17.64 11.24
CA ASN A 265 16.39 -17.68 12.56
C ASN A 265 16.09 -19.11 13.02
N ALA A 266 15.59 -19.97 12.15
CA ALA A 266 15.32 -21.37 12.45
C ALA A 266 16.59 -22.15 12.85
N ILE A 267 17.72 -21.89 12.17
CA ILE A 267 19.03 -22.49 12.55
C ILE A 267 19.53 -21.92 13.89
N LYS A 268 19.32 -20.64 14.12
CA LYS A 268 19.86 -19.90 15.26
C LYS A 268 19.17 -20.24 16.59
N PHE A 269 17.84 -20.29 16.61
CA PHE A 269 17.04 -20.48 17.83
C PHE A 269 16.77 -21.95 18.16
N GLN A 270 17.79 -22.76 17.98
CA GLN A 270 17.75 -24.20 18.29
C GLN A 270 17.80 -24.49 19.80
N LYS A 271 17.35 -25.66 20.17
CA LYS A 271 17.58 -26.26 21.55
C LYS A 271 19.00 -26.81 21.66
N ALA A 272 19.56 -26.75 22.86
CA ALA A 272 20.92 -27.22 23.09
C ALA A 272 21.12 -28.71 22.77
N ASP A 273 20.12 -29.55 23.09
CA ASP A 273 20.23 -31.00 23.04
C ASP A 273 19.53 -31.64 21.81
N GLN A 274 19.10 -30.82 20.84
CA GLN A 274 18.35 -31.31 19.69
C GLN A 274 18.91 -30.71 18.39
N LYS A 275 19.06 -31.57 17.35
CA LYS A 275 19.43 -31.07 16.02
C LYS A 275 18.30 -30.18 15.45
N PRO A 276 18.65 -29.06 14.83
CA PRO A 276 17.65 -28.24 14.15
C PRO A 276 17.01 -29.02 13.01
N GLU A 277 15.68 -29.07 13.01
CA GLU A 277 14.89 -29.57 11.89
C GLU A 277 14.06 -28.44 11.35
N ILE A 278 14.23 -28.16 10.06
CA ILE A 278 13.56 -27.05 9.37
C ILE A 278 12.75 -27.64 8.21
N GLN A 279 11.48 -27.30 8.14
CA GLN A 279 10.59 -27.71 7.06
C GLN A 279 10.07 -26.49 6.31
N ILE A 280 10.23 -26.50 4.98
CA ILE A 280 9.74 -25.44 4.10
C ILE A 280 8.67 -26.04 3.18
N ASN A 281 7.43 -25.66 3.38
CA ASN A 281 6.27 -26.13 2.64
C ASN A 281 5.56 -24.99 1.94
N ALA A 282 4.90 -25.28 0.79
CA ALA A 282 4.02 -24.33 0.14
C ALA A 282 2.70 -25.01 -0.23
N ARG A 283 1.60 -24.31 0.03
CA ARG A 283 0.24 -24.73 -0.31
C ARG A 283 -0.68 -23.52 -0.51
N TYR A 284 -1.84 -23.75 -1.03
CA TYR A 284 -2.90 -22.76 -1.04
C TYR A 284 -3.64 -22.82 0.30
N PRO A 285 -3.78 -21.69 1.01
CA PRO A 285 -4.49 -21.64 2.30
C PRO A 285 -6.00 -21.72 2.09
N GLU A 286 -6.72 -22.26 3.08
CA GLU A 286 -8.16 -22.10 3.16
C GLU A 286 -8.52 -20.64 3.52
N PRO A 287 -9.71 -20.13 3.13
CA PRO A 287 -10.11 -18.74 3.38
C PRO A 287 -10.03 -18.32 4.86
N GLU A 288 -10.32 -19.26 5.78
CA GLU A 288 -10.30 -19.03 7.23
C GLU A 288 -8.88 -18.87 7.79
N GLU A 289 -7.88 -19.42 7.09
CA GLU A 289 -6.46 -19.30 7.47
C GLU A 289 -5.84 -17.96 7.09
N LEU A 290 -6.53 -17.20 6.20
CA LEU A 290 -6.03 -15.88 5.79
C LEU A 290 -6.05 -14.90 6.97
N PRO A 291 -4.98 -14.13 7.19
CA PRO A 291 -4.97 -13.00 8.11
C PRO A 291 -6.13 -12.03 7.81
N GLU A 292 -6.65 -11.38 8.84
CA GLU A 292 -7.79 -10.46 8.73
C GLU A 292 -7.57 -9.38 7.66
N GLU A 293 -6.34 -8.89 7.55
CA GLU A 293 -5.90 -7.88 6.58
C GLU A 293 -6.08 -8.34 5.11
N LEU A 294 -6.00 -9.65 4.85
CA LEU A 294 -6.12 -10.23 3.52
C LEU A 294 -7.54 -10.75 3.19
N ARG A 295 -8.41 -10.93 4.18
CA ARG A 295 -9.78 -11.43 3.98
C ARG A 295 -10.62 -10.50 3.11
N SER A 296 -10.40 -9.19 3.17
CA SER A 296 -11.05 -8.22 2.29
C SER A 296 -10.65 -8.37 0.81
N GLN A 297 -9.56 -9.07 0.53
CA GLN A 297 -9.04 -9.37 -0.80
C GLN A 297 -9.33 -10.82 -1.23
N SER A 298 -10.40 -11.44 -0.72
CA SER A 298 -10.76 -12.85 -0.91
C SER A 298 -10.94 -13.29 -2.39
N GLN A 299 -11.04 -12.35 -3.33
CA GLN A 299 -11.03 -12.62 -4.77
C GLN A 299 -9.62 -12.93 -5.31
N ARG A 300 -8.56 -12.69 -4.53
CA ARG A 300 -7.18 -13.00 -4.91
C ARG A 300 -6.78 -14.37 -4.36
N LEU A 301 -6.09 -15.15 -5.20
CA LEU A 301 -5.49 -16.39 -4.76
C LEU A 301 -4.18 -16.09 -4.04
N PHE A 302 -3.96 -16.69 -2.87
CA PHE A 302 -2.73 -16.57 -2.10
C PHE A 302 -2.00 -17.90 -2.05
N LEU A 303 -0.67 -17.85 -2.10
CA LEU A 303 0.23 -18.95 -1.79
C LEU A 303 0.68 -18.78 -0.33
N LEU A 304 0.49 -19.79 0.49
CA LEU A 304 1.05 -19.87 1.83
C LEU A 304 2.38 -20.63 1.76
N VAL A 305 3.46 -19.98 2.16
CA VAL A 305 4.77 -20.60 2.35
C VAL A 305 5.06 -20.66 3.86
N GLU A 306 5.24 -21.86 4.37
CA GLU A 306 5.49 -22.13 5.79
C GLU A 306 6.95 -22.50 6.00
N VAL A 307 7.60 -21.84 6.97
CA VAL A 307 8.94 -22.19 7.46
C VAL A 307 8.77 -22.61 8.92
N ALA A 308 8.82 -23.91 9.18
CA ALA A 308 8.65 -24.50 10.49
C ALA A 308 10.00 -24.99 11.05
N ASP A 309 10.24 -24.73 12.33
CA ASP A 309 11.40 -25.22 13.10
C ASP A 309 10.98 -25.97 14.37
N ASN A 310 11.88 -26.83 14.90
CA ASN A 310 11.72 -27.51 16.15
C ASN A 310 12.48 -26.84 17.31
N GLY A 311 12.78 -25.55 17.20
CA GLY A 311 13.60 -24.77 18.11
C GLY A 311 12.97 -24.52 19.49
N ILE A 312 13.48 -23.50 20.19
CA ILE A 312 13.01 -23.13 21.54
C ILE A 312 11.56 -22.62 21.55
N GLY A 313 11.06 -22.10 20.43
CA GLY A 313 9.76 -21.42 20.35
C GLY A 313 9.66 -20.21 21.28
N PHE A 314 8.48 -19.63 21.36
CA PHE A 314 8.18 -18.51 22.26
C PHE A 314 6.68 -18.46 22.60
N ASP A 315 6.34 -17.68 23.64
CA ASP A 315 4.97 -17.49 24.08
C ASP A 315 4.18 -16.66 23.06
N GLU A 316 3.00 -17.15 22.67
CA GLU A 316 2.15 -16.58 21.62
C GLU A 316 1.74 -15.14 21.88
N LYS A 317 1.73 -14.67 23.14
CA LYS A 317 1.50 -13.24 23.47
C LYS A 317 2.49 -12.27 22.83
N TYR A 318 3.65 -12.76 22.38
CA TYR A 318 4.67 -11.95 21.71
C TYR A 318 4.52 -11.92 20.18
N LYS A 319 3.53 -12.61 19.61
CA LYS A 319 3.28 -12.74 18.17
C LYS A 319 3.30 -11.39 17.44
N SER A 320 2.60 -10.39 17.96
CA SER A 320 2.56 -9.03 17.35
C SER A 320 3.85 -8.24 17.53
N ARG A 321 4.62 -8.52 18.61
CA ARG A 321 5.81 -7.76 18.96
C ARG A 321 7.05 -8.19 18.19
N ILE A 322 7.19 -9.46 17.83
CA ILE A 322 8.40 -9.98 17.18
C ILE A 322 8.64 -9.39 15.78
N PHE A 323 7.60 -8.85 15.13
CA PHE A 323 7.70 -8.19 13.84
C PHE A 323 8.00 -6.68 13.95
N GLN A 324 8.05 -6.13 15.16
CA GLN A 324 8.45 -4.73 15.36
C GLN A 324 9.97 -4.59 15.26
N PRO A 325 10.49 -3.51 14.66
CA PRO A 325 11.94 -3.29 14.61
C PRO A 325 12.57 -3.25 16.02
N PHE A 326 13.79 -3.79 16.14
CA PHE A 326 14.58 -3.83 17.36
C PHE A 326 13.99 -4.68 18.51
N GLN A 327 12.91 -5.42 18.28
CA GLN A 327 12.34 -6.30 19.31
C GLN A 327 13.09 -7.63 19.40
N ARG A 328 13.30 -8.07 20.61
CA ARG A 328 13.96 -9.34 20.95
C ARG A 328 13.26 -9.94 22.16
N LEU A 329 13.06 -11.24 22.15
CA LEU A 329 12.45 -11.97 23.25
C LEU A 329 13.52 -12.55 24.19
N GLU A 330 14.66 -12.93 23.62
CA GLU A 330 15.77 -13.56 24.36
C GLU A 330 16.86 -12.54 24.76
N SER A 331 17.55 -12.83 25.85
CA SER A 331 18.63 -11.98 26.35
C SER A 331 19.80 -11.91 25.37
N ARG A 332 20.57 -10.83 25.45
CA ARG A 332 21.73 -10.59 24.57
C ARG A 332 22.83 -11.62 24.66
N SER A 333 22.89 -12.37 25.77
CA SER A 333 23.92 -13.40 26.05
C SER A 333 23.60 -14.75 25.39
N ALA A 334 22.33 -15.06 25.13
CA ALA A 334 21.92 -16.36 24.61
C ALA A 334 22.01 -16.45 23.07
N TYR A 335 21.54 -15.39 22.34
CA TYR A 335 21.49 -15.41 20.88
C TYR A 335 21.91 -14.07 20.29
N SER A 336 22.81 -14.06 19.28
CA SER A 336 23.22 -12.83 18.56
C SER A 336 22.12 -12.32 17.65
N GLY A 337 22.06 -11.00 17.37
CA GLY A 337 21.15 -10.43 16.35
C GLY A 337 20.64 -9.04 16.71
N THR A 338 20.16 -8.31 15.71
CA THR A 338 19.74 -6.91 15.78
C THR A 338 18.26 -6.71 16.13
N GLY A 339 17.42 -7.72 15.91
CA GLY A 339 15.98 -7.62 16.07
C GLY A 339 15.26 -6.95 14.88
N ILE A 340 15.94 -6.79 13.73
CA ILE A 340 15.36 -6.19 12.52
C ILE A 340 14.90 -7.25 11.52
N GLY A 341 15.49 -8.46 11.53
CA GLY A 341 15.22 -9.47 10.51
C GLY A 341 13.75 -9.81 10.31
N LEU A 342 12.96 -9.99 11.36
CA LEU A 342 11.53 -10.28 11.25
C LEU A 342 10.71 -9.06 10.82
N ALA A 343 11.12 -7.85 11.19
CA ALA A 343 10.51 -6.62 10.68
C ALA A 343 10.73 -6.46 9.16
N VAL A 344 11.92 -6.84 8.67
CA VAL A 344 12.22 -6.94 7.23
C VAL A 344 11.29 -7.96 6.57
N CYS A 345 11.11 -9.16 7.16
CA CYS A 345 10.20 -10.17 6.61
C CYS A 345 8.77 -9.64 6.47
N LYS A 346 8.25 -8.97 7.50
CA LYS A 346 6.92 -8.36 7.47
C LYS A 346 6.82 -7.31 6.35
N LYS A 347 7.77 -6.39 6.27
CA LYS A 347 7.79 -5.34 5.26
C LYS A 347 7.87 -5.90 3.84
N VAL A 348 8.68 -6.95 3.63
CA VAL A 348 8.78 -7.62 2.32
C VAL A 348 7.45 -8.28 1.94
N ALA A 349 6.77 -8.98 2.86
CA ALA A 349 5.47 -9.56 2.60
C ALA A 349 4.43 -8.48 2.22
N GLU A 350 4.39 -7.35 2.96
CA GLU A 350 3.51 -6.20 2.67
C GLU A 350 3.77 -5.57 1.29
N ILE A 351 5.05 -5.39 0.91
CA ILE A 351 5.43 -4.86 -0.43
C ILE A 351 4.91 -5.77 -1.55
N HIS A 352 4.84 -7.07 -1.31
CA HIS A 352 4.28 -8.03 -2.26
C HIS A 352 2.75 -8.10 -2.23
N GLY A 353 2.07 -7.28 -1.42
CA GLY A 353 0.62 -7.32 -1.23
C GLY A 353 0.14 -8.54 -0.44
N GLY A 354 1.05 -9.14 0.32
CA GLY A 354 0.84 -10.28 1.18
C GLY A 354 0.90 -9.94 2.67
N ALA A 355 1.02 -10.97 3.51
CA ALA A 355 1.16 -10.83 4.95
C ALA A 355 2.11 -11.92 5.50
N ILE A 356 2.58 -11.72 6.73
CA ILE A 356 3.31 -12.74 7.49
C ILE A 356 2.65 -12.95 8.84
N ASP A 357 2.54 -14.20 9.23
CA ASP A 357 2.03 -14.62 10.52
C ASP A 357 2.94 -15.67 11.16
N VAL A 358 2.71 -16.01 12.42
CA VAL A 358 3.49 -17.02 13.13
C VAL A 358 2.62 -17.78 14.13
N SER A 359 2.88 -19.06 14.27
CA SER A 359 2.38 -19.90 15.34
C SER A 359 3.60 -20.44 16.10
N SER A 360 3.63 -20.32 17.43
CA SER A 360 4.76 -20.79 18.24
C SER A 360 4.31 -21.26 19.60
N GLN A 361 5.03 -22.23 20.13
CA GLN A 361 4.86 -22.70 21.50
C GLN A 361 6.23 -22.91 22.12
N VAL A 362 6.40 -22.43 23.35
CA VAL A 362 7.66 -22.64 24.12
C VAL A 362 8.02 -24.11 24.15
N GLY A 363 9.25 -24.42 23.76
CA GLY A 363 9.78 -25.79 23.73
C GLY A 363 9.31 -26.64 22.53
N LYS A 364 8.48 -26.15 21.62
CA LYS A 364 8.02 -26.92 20.44
C LYS A 364 8.47 -26.34 19.11
N GLY A 365 9.06 -25.12 19.12
CA GLY A 365 9.50 -24.44 17.92
C GLY A 365 8.51 -23.39 17.44
N ALA A 366 8.72 -22.86 16.22
CA ALA A 366 7.89 -21.88 15.59
C ALA A 366 7.60 -22.24 14.13
N THR A 367 6.45 -21.79 13.61
CA THR A 367 6.07 -21.89 12.21
C THR A 367 5.73 -20.50 11.70
N PHE A 368 6.60 -19.94 10.87
CA PHE A 368 6.36 -18.69 10.19
C PHE A 368 5.58 -18.95 8.91
N LYS A 369 4.49 -18.20 8.72
CA LYS A 369 3.51 -18.32 7.64
C LYS A 369 3.57 -17.08 6.76
N VAL A 370 4.04 -17.22 5.52
CA VAL A 370 4.15 -16.11 4.56
C VAL A 370 3.06 -16.28 3.50
N PHE A 371 2.15 -15.33 3.42
CA PHE A 371 1.07 -15.30 2.44
C PHE A 371 1.47 -14.36 1.30
N LEU A 372 1.58 -14.88 0.09
CA LEU A 372 1.97 -14.12 -1.10
C LEU A 372 0.89 -14.22 -2.17
N PRO A 373 0.44 -13.13 -2.80
CA PRO A 373 -0.57 -13.19 -3.83
C PRO A 373 -0.04 -13.91 -5.07
N VAL A 374 -0.88 -14.77 -5.65
CA VAL A 374 -0.62 -15.41 -6.93
C VAL A 374 -1.29 -14.60 -8.02
N TYR A 375 -0.50 -13.89 -8.82
CA TYR A 375 -1.01 -13.16 -9.97
C TYR A 375 -1.28 -14.16 -11.10
N GLY A 376 -2.53 -14.30 -11.52
CA GLY A 376 -2.90 -15.11 -12.69
C GLY A 376 -2.20 -14.59 -13.94
N LYS A 377 -2.03 -15.46 -14.97
CA LYS A 377 -1.41 -15.11 -16.26
C LYS A 377 -2.16 -14.05 -17.08
N ASN A 378 -3.22 -13.42 -16.55
CA ASN A 378 -4.00 -12.39 -17.21
C ASN A 378 -4.04 -11.12 -16.33
N GLY A 379 -3.11 -10.20 -16.59
CA GLY A 379 -3.07 -8.86 -16.07
C GLY A 379 -2.08 -8.04 -16.88
#